data_8922ec2927d0849ced204276132fa71b
#
_entry.id   8922ec2927d0849ced204276132fa71b
#
_cell.length_a   1.000
_cell.length_b   1.000
_cell.length_c   1.000
_cell.angle_alpha   90.00
_cell.angle_beta   90.00
_cell.angle_gamma   90.00
#
_symmetry.space_group_name_H-M   'P 1'
#
loop_
_entity.id
_entity.type
_entity.pdbx_description
1 polymer ?
#
loop_
_entity_poly.entity_id
_entity_poly.type
_entity_poly.pdbx_seq_one_letter_code
_entity_poly.pdbx_strand_id
1 'polypeptide(L)'
;GEAGEKQESDYTADSFEKLTEAKAAAESILNNSNATVSEIKAAMENLKAALLALKEKEPEETEKPVETEKPIETEKPDTEDELPQKGSLHLVKNSWYKITKSDRTNGTVTFMKPKKKNLKRLMIPAKVTIQGVTFKVTAIASGACKNNKKLTKVTIGSNVTAIGKAAFAGDRKLKRIVIQAKGLKKVGKGALRNIHPSCKIKVVKKQWKKYRRLLKGKGQKPTVKIVK
;
A
#
# COMPACT_ATOMS: atom_id res chain seq x y z
N GLY A 1 3.90 -25.66 9.02
CA GLY A 1 3.54 -24.24 9.04
C GLY A 1 4.48 -23.41 8.16
N GLU A 2 4.23 -22.13 8.00
CA GLU A 2 4.98 -21.20 7.10
C GLU A 2 6.52 -21.21 7.27
N ALA A 3 7.02 -21.55 8.47
CA ALA A 3 8.46 -21.64 8.77
C ALA A 3 9.14 -22.90 8.19
N GLY A 4 8.37 -23.92 7.82
CA GLY A 4 8.90 -25.19 7.27
C GLY A 4 9.16 -25.15 5.77
N GLU A 5 8.61 -24.17 5.05
CA GLU A 5 8.67 -24.06 3.58
C GLU A 5 9.78 -23.12 3.09
N LYS A 6 10.54 -22.49 4.01
CA LYS A 6 11.60 -21.55 3.68
C LYS A 6 12.91 -22.29 3.45
N GLN A 7 13.59 -22.04 2.32
CA GLN A 7 14.87 -22.64 1.98
C GLN A 7 16.02 -21.66 2.29
N GLU A 8 17.10 -22.20 2.88
CA GLU A 8 18.28 -21.40 3.25
C GLU A 8 18.93 -20.71 2.07
N SER A 9 18.85 -21.34 0.86
CA SER A 9 19.38 -20.78 -0.38
C SER A 9 18.84 -19.41 -0.75
N ASP A 10 17.60 -19.11 -0.33
CA ASP A 10 16.85 -17.93 -0.75
C ASP A 10 17.07 -16.71 0.15
N TYR A 11 17.74 -16.91 1.30
CA TYR A 11 17.88 -15.90 2.35
C TYR A 11 19.34 -15.69 2.78
N THR A 12 19.64 -14.56 3.44
CA THR A 12 20.96 -14.32 4.01
C THR A 12 21.18 -15.27 5.20
N ALA A 13 22.42 -15.81 5.36
CA ALA A 13 22.76 -16.80 6.40
C ALA A 13 22.34 -16.33 7.81
N ASP A 14 22.64 -15.09 8.17
CA ASP A 14 22.29 -14.49 9.47
C ASP A 14 20.77 -14.43 9.76
N SER A 15 19.96 -14.14 8.73
CA SER A 15 18.50 -14.06 8.89
C SER A 15 17.84 -15.44 8.92
N PHE A 16 18.43 -16.43 8.21
CA PHE A 16 17.94 -17.80 8.21
C PHE A 16 18.34 -18.55 9.49
N GLU A 17 19.52 -18.31 10.04
CA GLU A 17 19.97 -18.83 11.32
C GLU A 17 19.01 -18.43 12.46
N LYS A 18 18.65 -17.16 12.56
CA LYS A 18 17.67 -16.67 13.55
C LYS A 18 16.29 -17.34 13.42
N LEU A 19 15.87 -17.64 12.20
CA LEU A 19 14.63 -18.39 11.97
C LEU A 19 14.76 -19.83 12.45
N THR A 20 15.89 -20.47 12.21
CA THR A 20 16.17 -21.84 12.62
C THR A 20 16.19 -21.97 14.16
N GLU A 21 16.81 -21.02 14.84
CA GLU A 21 16.83 -20.95 16.32
C GLU A 21 15.42 -20.75 16.89
N ALA A 22 14.66 -19.81 16.34
CA ALA A 22 13.29 -19.55 16.79
C ALA A 22 12.36 -20.76 16.54
N LYS A 23 12.58 -21.51 15.45
CA LYS A 23 11.87 -22.75 15.14
C LYS A 23 12.19 -23.84 16.15
N ALA A 24 13.48 -24.08 16.46
CA ALA A 24 13.93 -25.08 17.45
C ALA A 24 13.36 -24.79 18.86
N ALA A 25 13.36 -23.50 19.26
CA ALA A 25 12.77 -23.09 20.53
C ALA A 25 11.26 -23.34 20.58
N ALA A 26 10.54 -23.06 19.50
CA ALA A 26 9.10 -23.31 19.41
C ALA A 26 8.78 -24.82 19.44
N GLU A 27 9.56 -25.66 18.75
CA GLU A 27 9.42 -27.11 18.75
C GLU A 27 9.70 -27.71 20.14
N SER A 28 10.70 -27.21 20.86
CA SER A 28 11.00 -27.61 22.23
C SER A 28 9.82 -27.35 23.17
N ILE A 29 9.16 -26.20 23.03
CA ILE A 29 7.99 -25.85 23.85
C ILE A 29 6.77 -26.70 23.46
N LEU A 30 6.56 -27.01 22.19
CA LEU A 30 5.49 -27.87 21.71
C LEU A 30 5.61 -29.30 22.24
N ASN A 31 6.85 -29.80 22.43
CA ASN A 31 7.13 -31.13 22.95
C ASN A 31 7.14 -31.17 24.49
N ASN A 32 6.99 -30.04 25.18
CA ASN A 32 6.90 -29.95 26.62
C ASN A 32 5.44 -30.01 27.08
N SER A 33 5.01 -31.14 27.61
CA SER A 33 3.65 -31.33 28.11
C SER A 33 3.27 -30.42 29.30
N ASN A 34 4.24 -29.78 29.94
CA ASN A 34 4.07 -28.86 31.07
C ASN A 34 4.25 -27.39 30.66
N ALA A 35 4.31 -27.09 29.34
CA ALA A 35 4.48 -25.73 28.86
C ALA A 35 3.31 -24.83 29.27
N THR A 36 3.61 -23.69 29.84
CA THR A 36 2.61 -22.69 30.22
C THR A 36 2.12 -21.91 29.00
N VAL A 37 0.90 -21.35 29.09
CA VAL A 37 0.34 -20.50 28.04
C VAL A 37 1.26 -19.30 27.73
N SER A 38 1.96 -18.79 28.73
CA SER A 38 2.90 -17.67 28.58
C SER A 38 4.11 -18.06 27.72
N GLU A 39 4.68 -19.25 27.95
CA GLU A 39 5.83 -19.78 27.18
C GLU A 39 5.44 -20.07 25.72
N ILE A 40 4.26 -20.65 25.51
CA ILE A 40 3.74 -20.90 24.15
C ILE A 40 3.57 -19.59 23.40
N LYS A 41 3.01 -18.55 24.04
CA LYS A 41 2.82 -17.25 23.44
C LYS A 41 4.15 -16.57 23.09
N ALA A 42 5.13 -16.61 24.00
CA ALA A 42 6.46 -16.05 23.77
C ALA A 42 7.17 -16.75 22.59
N ALA A 43 7.10 -18.08 22.49
CA ALA A 43 7.67 -18.83 21.38
C ALA A 43 7.01 -18.49 20.03
N MET A 44 5.70 -18.28 20.01
CA MET A 44 4.96 -17.85 18.81
C MET A 44 5.36 -16.44 18.37
N GLU A 45 5.54 -15.52 19.30
CA GLU A 45 5.97 -14.14 19.01
C GLU A 45 7.42 -14.13 18.49
N ASN A 46 8.33 -14.90 19.07
CA ASN A 46 9.71 -15.02 18.61
C ASN A 46 9.80 -15.63 17.20
N LEU A 47 9.06 -16.71 16.94
CA LEU A 47 9.03 -17.32 15.61
C LEU A 47 8.46 -16.36 14.55
N LYS A 48 7.43 -15.61 14.91
CA LYS A 48 6.83 -14.58 14.04
C LYS A 48 7.80 -13.43 13.76
N ALA A 49 8.56 -12.99 14.76
CA ALA A 49 9.58 -11.96 14.61
C ALA A 49 10.72 -12.42 13.68
N ALA A 50 11.20 -13.66 13.85
CA ALA A 50 12.24 -14.25 12.99
C ALA A 50 11.77 -14.39 11.52
N LEU A 51 10.51 -14.79 11.29
CA LEU A 51 9.93 -14.85 9.95
C LEU A 51 9.82 -13.46 9.27
N LEU A 52 9.54 -12.43 10.05
CA LEU A 52 9.47 -11.05 9.55
C LEU A 52 10.86 -10.45 9.27
N ALA A 53 11.88 -10.95 9.95
CA ALA A 53 13.27 -10.51 9.82
C ALA A 53 14.05 -11.23 8.69
N LEU A 54 13.44 -12.20 8.00
CA LEU A 54 14.07 -12.86 6.85
C LEU A 54 14.39 -11.88 5.74
N LYS A 55 15.66 -11.88 5.29
CA LYS A 55 16.14 -11.07 4.16
C LYS A 55 16.51 -12.00 3.01
N GLU A 56 15.87 -11.81 1.85
CA GLU A 56 16.19 -12.54 0.62
C GLU A 56 17.60 -12.16 0.12
N LYS A 57 18.32 -13.15 -0.42
CA LYS A 57 19.59 -12.90 -1.15
C LYS A 57 19.26 -12.17 -2.45
N GLU A 58 19.98 -11.08 -2.73
CA GLU A 58 19.94 -10.44 -4.05
C GLU A 58 20.67 -11.36 -5.07
N PRO A 59 20.15 -11.51 -6.31
CA PRO A 59 20.86 -12.26 -7.35
C PRO A 59 22.18 -11.55 -7.71
N GLU A 60 23.27 -12.32 -7.76
CA GLU A 60 24.61 -11.84 -8.17
C GLU A 60 24.56 -11.38 -9.64
N GLU A 61 24.70 -10.08 -9.86
CA GLU A 61 24.94 -9.52 -11.18
C GLU A 61 26.45 -9.34 -11.37
N THR A 62 26.98 -9.97 -12.43
CA THR A 62 28.37 -10.01 -12.87
C THR A 62 29.01 -8.64 -13.04
N GLU A 63 30.22 -8.54 -12.56
CA GLU A 63 31.12 -7.38 -12.53
C GLU A 63 31.34 -6.65 -13.86
N LYS A 64 31.38 -5.31 -13.81
CA LYS A 64 32.30 -4.47 -14.59
C LYS A 64 32.73 -3.23 -13.81
N PRO A 65 33.94 -2.64 -14.09
CA PRO A 65 34.82 -2.15 -13.03
C PRO A 65 34.65 -0.67 -12.64
N VAL A 66 34.92 -0.47 -11.38
CA VAL A 66 35.49 0.66 -10.61
C VAL A 66 35.60 2.04 -11.26
N GLU A 67 34.91 3.02 -10.68
CA GLU A 67 35.46 4.36 -10.48
C GLU A 67 35.08 4.93 -9.11
N THR A 68 36.10 5.09 -8.31
CA THR A 68 36.42 5.92 -7.14
C THR A 68 35.33 6.42 -6.20
N GLU A 69 35.43 5.91 -5.02
CA GLU A 69 35.05 6.26 -3.64
C GLU A 69 34.44 7.64 -3.34
N LYS A 70 33.28 7.57 -2.64
CA LYS A 70 32.97 8.49 -1.55
C LYS A 70 32.35 7.72 -0.39
N PRO A 71 32.66 8.02 0.87
CA PRO A 71 32.41 7.13 2.01
C PRO A 71 30.92 6.89 2.26
N ILE A 72 30.58 5.62 2.45
CA ILE A 72 29.26 5.16 2.89
C ILE A 72 29.12 5.58 4.35
N GLU A 73 28.26 6.54 4.58
CA GLU A 73 27.82 6.95 5.89
C GLU A 73 26.95 5.84 6.47
N THR A 74 27.44 5.22 7.53
CA THR A 74 26.79 4.19 8.34
C THR A 74 25.38 4.62 8.69
N GLU A 75 24.38 3.83 8.26
CA GLU A 75 22.99 4.02 8.68
C GLU A 75 22.88 3.94 10.19
N LYS A 76 22.59 5.07 10.77
CA LYS A 76 22.25 5.27 12.19
C LYS A 76 20.88 4.67 12.45
N PRO A 77 20.64 4.01 13.60
CA PRO A 77 19.33 3.47 13.92
C PRO A 77 18.30 4.60 13.97
N ASP A 78 17.10 4.29 13.40
CA ASP A 78 15.96 5.18 13.30
C ASP A 78 15.69 5.93 14.60
N THR A 79 16.07 7.21 14.63
CA THR A 79 15.59 8.12 15.64
C THR A 79 14.15 8.49 15.30
N GLU A 80 13.22 8.27 16.22
CA GLU A 80 11.76 8.53 16.10
C GLU A 80 11.38 9.97 15.70
N ASP A 81 12.37 10.80 15.39
CA ASP A 81 12.18 12.24 15.15
C ASP A 81 12.35 12.69 13.69
N GLU A 82 12.79 11.80 12.78
CA GLU A 82 13.02 12.17 11.39
C GLU A 82 11.75 12.02 10.52
N LEU A 83 11.36 13.12 9.87
CA LEU A 83 10.20 13.14 8.98
C LEU A 83 10.44 12.30 7.73
N PRO A 84 9.46 11.47 7.30
CA PRO A 84 9.55 10.77 6.03
C PRO A 84 9.85 11.71 4.88
N GLN A 85 10.91 11.43 4.11
CA GLN A 85 11.39 12.32 3.07
C GLN A 85 10.38 12.50 1.94
N LYS A 86 10.31 13.71 1.37
CA LYS A 86 9.51 13.99 0.17
C LYS A 86 9.99 13.11 -0.99
N GLY A 87 9.06 12.40 -1.62
CA GLY A 87 9.35 11.49 -2.72
C GLY A 87 9.46 10.03 -2.31
N SER A 88 9.72 9.72 -1.04
CA SER A 88 9.81 8.36 -0.53
C SER A 88 8.50 7.58 -0.67
N LEU A 89 8.61 6.25 -0.84
CA LEU A 89 7.51 5.32 -0.99
C LEU A 89 7.34 4.49 0.28
N HIS A 90 6.14 4.45 0.81
CA HIS A 90 5.83 3.72 2.03
C HIS A 90 4.65 2.78 1.82
N LEU A 91 4.76 1.56 2.35
CA LEU A 91 3.68 0.58 2.36
C LEU A 91 2.88 0.70 3.66
N VAL A 92 1.61 1.10 3.56
CA VAL A 92 0.71 1.21 4.70
C VAL A 92 -0.57 0.42 4.43
N LYS A 93 -0.94 -0.53 5.30
CA LYS A 93 -2.17 -1.33 5.21
C LYS A 93 -2.45 -1.87 3.81
N ASN A 94 -1.46 -2.54 3.21
CA ASN A 94 -1.57 -3.11 1.86
C ASN A 94 -1.72 -2.10 0.71
N SER A 95 -1.23 -0.88 0.86
CA SER A 95 -1.22 0.13 -0.20
C SER A 95 0.02 0.97 -0.15
N TRP A 96 0.56 1.30 -1.31
CA TRP A 96 1.73 2.15 -1.47
C TRP A 96 1.34 3.62 -1.52
N TYR A 97 2.08 4.43 -0.77
CA TYR A 97 1.92 5.89 -0.72
C TYR A 97 3.26 6.57 -1.00
N LYS A 98 3.23 7.66 -1.74
CA LYS A 98 4.39 8.51 -2.00
C LYS A 98 4.24 9.81 -1.20
N ILE A 99 5.24 10.19 -0.43
CA ILE A 99 5.26 11.48 0.27
C ILE A 99 5.32 12.61 -0.77
N THR A 100 4.38 13.53 -0.72
CA THR A 100 4.34 14.71 -1.61
C THR A 100 4.70 16.00 -0.88
N LYS A 101 4.40 16.06 0.41
CA LYS A 101 4.88 17.11 1.32
C LYS A 101 5.26 16.45 2.64
N SER A 102 6.51 16.59 3.03
CA SER A 102 7.02 16.17 4.34
C SER A 102 6.77 17.31 5.34
N ASP A 103 5.83 17.08 6.28
CA ASP A 103 5.41 18.08 7.24
C ASP A 103 4.58 17.39 8.33
N ARG A 104 4.91 17.61 9.62
CA ARG A 104 4.22 16.95 10.75
C ARG A 104 2.75 17.31 10.84
N THR A 105 2.39 18.55 10.53
CA THR A 105 1.03 19.09 10.70
C THR A 105 0.21 19.03 9.42
N ASN A 106 0.84 19.34 8.28
CA ASN A 106 0.20 19.48 6.99
C ASN A 106 0.80 18.59 5.91
N GLY A 107 1.42 17.47 6.31
CA GLY A 107 1.99 16.48 5.43
C GLY A 107 0.97 15.87 4.48
N THR A 108 1.40 15.58 3.25
CA THR A 108 0.52 15.01 2.22
C THR A 108 1.18 13.85 1.50
N VAL A 109 0.34 12.91 1.07
CA VAL A 109 0.76 11.76 0.27
C VAL A 109 -0.15 11.55 -0.94
N THR A 110 0.41 10.88 -1.93
CA THR A 110 -0.32 10.32 -3.07
C THR A 110 -0.49 8.81 -2.87
N PHE A 111 -1.72 8.31 -2.98
CA PHE A 111 -1.98 6.88 -3.11
C PHE A 111 -1.44 6.39 -4.45
N MET A 112 -0.46 5.48 -4.44
CA MET A 112 0.22 5.02 -5.65
C MET A 112 -0.45 3.79 -6.26
N LYS A 113 -0.61 2.74 -5.48
CA LYS A 113 -1.25 1.47 -5.90
C LYS A 113 -1.52 0.58 -4.69
N PRO A 114 -2.48 -0.36 -4.76
CA PRO A 114 -2.59 -1.42 -3.77
C PRO A 114 -1.44 -2.43 -3.94
N LYS A 115 -0.99 -3.06 -2.86
CA LYS A 115 0.02 -4.14 -2.88
C LYS A 115 -0.50 -5.34 -3.68
N LYS A 116 -1.76 -5.74 -3.45
CA LYS A 116 -2.42 -6.84 -4.18
C LYS A 116 -3.24 -6.30 -5.36
N LYS A 117 -2.99 -6.78 -6.58
CA LYS A 117 -3.69 -6.32 -7.81
C LYS A 117 -5.16 -6.75 -7.90
N ASN A 118 -5.56 -7.84 -7.25
CA ASN A 118 -6.87 -8.48 -7.45
C ASN A 118 -7.83 -8.28 -6.27
N LEU A 119 -7.88 -7.06 -5.72
CA LEU A 119 -8.81 -6.71 -4.65
C LEU A 119 -10.25 -6.61 -5.15
N LYS A 120 -11.21 -7.19 -4.40
CA LYS A 120 -12.65 -7.00 -4.66
C LYS A 120 -13.13 -5.61 -4.22
N ARG A 121 -12.58 -5.08 -3.13
CA ARG A 121 -12.91 -3.77 -2.56
C ARG A 121 -11.65 -3.03 -2.21
N LEU A 122 -11.64 -1.72 -2.46
CA LEU A 122 -10.53 -0.84 -2.13
C LEU A 122 -11.06 0.37 -1.36
N MET A 123 -10.42 0.68 -0.23
CA MET A 123 -10.61 1.94 0.48
C MET A 123 -9.33 2.75 0.39
N ILE A 124 -9.41 3.94 -0.17
CA ILE A 124 -8.35 4.94 -0.15
C ILE A 124 -8.71 5.90 1.00
N PRO A 125 -7.99 5.86 2.12
CA PRO A 125 -8.36 6.61 3.32
C PRO A 125 -8.15 8.12 3.12
N ALA A 126 -8.72 8.92 4.01
CA ALA A 126 -8.48 10.37 4.03
C ALA A 126 -7.08 10.71 4.55
N LYS A 127 -6.55 9.91 5.50
CA LYS A 127 -5.25 10.08 6.14
C LYS A 127 -4.57 8.72 6.30
N VAL A 128 -3.25 8.72 6.36
CA VAL A 128 -2.41 7.56 6.71
C VAL A 128 -1.32 7.99 7.67
N THR A 129 -0.92 7.09 8.57
CA THR A 129 0.21 7.32 9.46
C THR A 129 1.42 6.58 8.91
N ILE A 130 2.54 7.27 8.80
CA ILE A 130 3.83 6.77 8.32
C ILE A 130 4.88 7.25 9.32
N GLN A 131 5.65 6.34 9.91
CA GLN A 131 6.66 6.65 10.93
C GLN A 131 6.10 7.63 11.99
N GLY A 132 4.99 7.27 12.64
CA GLY A 132 4.34 8.09 13.66
C GLY A 132 3.63 9.36 13.17
N VAL A 133 3.90 9.84 11.95
CA VAL A 133 3.35 11.09 11.41
C VAL A 133 2.11 10.86 10.56
N THR A 134 1.08 11.66 10.75
CA THR A 134 -0.19 11.56 10.00
C THR A 134 -0.20 12.45 8.76
N PHE A 135 -0.28 11.83 7.60
CA PHE A 135 -0.35 12.48 6.29
C PHE A 135 -1.77 12.47 5.70
N LYS A 136 -2.17 13.57 5.05
CA LYS A 136 -3.42 13.64 4.28
C LYS A 136 -3.22 12.96 2.92
N VAL A 137 -4.11 12.06 2.52
CA VAL A 137 -4.10 11.46 1.17
C VAL A 137 -4.80 12.43 0.24
N THR A 138 -4.02 13.17 -0.56
CA THR A 138 -4.54 14.26 -1.40
C THR A 138 -4.69 13.91 -2.86
N ALA A 139 -4.01 12.84 -3.32
CA ALA A 139 -4.08 12.43 -4.71
C ALA A 139 -4.10 10.90 -4.87
N ILE A 140 -4.64 10.47 -6.01
CA ILE A 140 -4.55 9.09 -6.52
C ILE A 140 -3.67 9.15 -7.76
N ALA A 141 -2.62 8.33 -7.81
CA ALA A 141 -1.66 8.30 -8.90
C ALA A 141 -2.30 7.89 -10.25
N SER A 142 -1.64 8.24 -11.33
CA SER A 142 -2.01 7.76 -12.67
C SER A 142 -1.88 6.24 -12.73
N GLY A 143 -2.91 5.57 -13.26
CA GLY A 143 -2.94 4.11 -13.38
C GLY A 143 -3.00 3.33 -12.06
N ALA A 144 -3.25 3.97 -10.92
CA ALA A 144 -3.17 3.38 -9.58
C ALA A 144 -3.85 2.02 -9.42
N CYS A 145 -5.02 1.83 -10.05
CA CYS A 145 -5.77 0.56 -10.02
C CYS A 145 -6.00 -0.05 -11.40
N LYS A 146 -5.31 0.49 -12.44
CA LYS A 146 -5.53 0.08 -13.83
C LYS A 146 -5.52 -1.44 -14.00
N ASN A 147 -6.56 -1.94 -14.73
CA ASN A 147 -6.74 -3.35 -15.07
C ASN A 147 -6.92 -4.30 -13.87
N ASN A 148 -7.50 -3.82 -12.77
CA ASN A 148 -7.90 -4.69 -11.68
C ASN A 148 -9.17 -5.49 -12.03
N LYS A 149 -8.99 -6.74 -12.44
CA LYS A 149 -10.07 -7.61 -12.94
C LYS A 149 -11.12 -8.01 -11.88
N LYS A 150 -10.82 -7.84 -10.59
CA LYS A 150 -11.70 -8.25 -9.46
C LYS A 150 -12.34 -7.08 -8.72
N LEU A 151 -11.91 -5.84 -8.95
CA LEU A 151 -12.38 -4.68 -8.22
C LEU A 151 -13.85 -4.36 -8.52
N THR A 152 -14.69 -4.40 -7.50
CA THR A 152 -16.14 -4.14 -7.61
C THR A 152 -16.56 -2.84 -6.95
N LYS A 153 -15.82 -2.41 -5.90
CA LYS A 153 -16.12 -1.20 -5.13
C LYS A 153 -14.84 -0.46 -4.75
N VAL A 154 -14.86 0.86 -4.95
CA VAL A 154 -13.83 1.78 -4.45
C VAL A 154 -14.48 2.84 -3.58
N THR A 155 -13.85 3.15 -2.44
CA THR A 155 -14.19 4.32 -1.61
C THR A 155 -13.00 5.26 -1.59
N ILE A 156 -13.22 6.54 -1.90
CA ILE A 156 -12.20 7.58 -1.98
C ILE A 156 -12.41 8.55 -0.82
N GLY A 157 -11.38 8.70 0.01
CA GLY A 157 -11.40 9.50 1.23
C GLY A 157 -11.60 11.00 1.01
N SER A 158 -11.97 11.69 2.09
CA SER A 158 -12.45 13.08 2.08
C SER A 158 -11.39 14.12 1.67
N ASN A 159 -10.10 13.82 1.84
CA ASN A 159 -9.00 14.78 1.56
C ASN A 159 -8.49 14.70 0.10
N VAL A 160 -8.98 13.75 -0.70
CA VAL A 160 -8.52 13.61 -2.09
C VAL A 160 -8.99 14.79 -2.93
N THR A 161 -8.04 15.46 -3.57
CA THR A 161 -8.27 16.62 -4.45
C THR A 161 -8.02 16.29 -5.92
N ALA A 162 -7.25 15.22 -6.20
CA ALA A 162 -6.92 14.83 -7.57
C ALA A 162 -7.00 13.31 -7.79
N ILE A 163 -7.53 12.92 -8.94
CA ILE A 163 -7.50 11.53 -9.44
C ILE A 163 -6.68 11.53 -10.72
N GLY A 164 -5.65 10.70 -10.78
CA GLY A 164 -4.70 10.64 -11.89
C GLY A 164 -5.30 10.09 -13.19
N LYS A 165 -4.54 10.24 -14.30
CA LYS A 165 -4.88 9.69 -15.62
C LYS A 165 -5.03 8.17 -15.52
N ALA A 166 -6.09 7.63 -16.13
CA ALA A 166 -6.35 6.18 -16.19
C ALA A 166 -6.35 5.46 -14.82
N ALA A 167 -6.62 6.15 -13.70
CA ALA A 167 -6.49 5.60 -12.35
C ALA A 167 -7.29 4.30 -12.11
N PHE A 168 -8.48 4.16 -12.70
CA PHE A 168 -9.33 2.98 -12.64
C PHE A 168 -9.64 2.41 -14.04
N ALA A 169 -8.79 2.71 -15.03
CA ALA A 169 -9.03 2.27 -16.40
C ALA A 169 -8.94 0.75 -16.52
N GLY A 170 -9.92 0.12 -17.16
CA GLY A 170 -9.97 -1.33 -17.37
C GLY A 170 -10.48 -2.15 -16.19
N ASP A 171 -10.98 -1.50 -15.14
CA ASP A 171 -11.59 -2.16 -13.98
C ASP A 171 -13.02 -2.59 -14.33
N ARG A 172 -13.16 -3.56 -15.25
CA ARG A 172 -14.44 -3.96 -15.88
C ARG A 172 -15.51 -4.44 -14.91
N LYS A 173 -15.15 -4.85 -13.69
CA LYS A 173 -16.09 -5.27 -12.63
C LYS A 173 -16.45 -4.15 -11.66
N LEU A 174 -15.91 -2.93 -11.82
CA LEU A 174 -16.12 -1.83 -10.91
C LEU A 174 -17.53 -1.24 -11.05
N LYS A 175 -18.43 -1.69 -10.18
CA LYS A 175 -19.86 -1.32 -10.17
C LYS A 175 -20.20 -0.18 -9.22
N ARG A 176 -19.31 0.16 -8.28
CA ARG A 176 -19.55 1.23 -7.30
C ARG A 176 -18.29 2.01 -7.00
N ILE A 177 -18.37 3.32 -7.15
CA ILE A 177 -17.36 4.27 -6.68
C ILE A 177 -18.04 5.20 -5.69
N VAL A 178 -17.46 5.38 -4.50
CA VAL A 178 -17.94 6.32 -3.49
C VAL A 178 -16.87 7.40 -3.32
N ILE A 179 -17.19 8.63 -3.67
CA ILE A 179 -16.30 9.79 -3.56
C ILE A 179 -16.74 10.60 -2.34
N GLN A 180 -16.04 10.43 -1.23
CA GLN A 180 -16.25 11.21 0.00
C GLN A 180 -15.49 12.55 -0.03
N ALA A 181 -14.63 12.73 -1.03
CA ALA A 181 -13.86 13.94 -1.22
C ALA A 181 -14.76 15.19 -1.22
N LYS A 182 -14.38 16.17 -0.39
CA LYS A 182 -15.09 17.47 -0.33
C LYS A 182 -14.49 18.50 -1.27
N GLY A 183 -13.20 18.33 -1.62
CA GLY A 183 -12.40 19.27 -2.39
C GLY A 183 -11.85 18.72 -3.71
N LEU A 184 -12.51 17.76 -4.37
CA LEU A 184 -12.01 17.22 -5.65
C LEU A 184 -11.95 18.32 -6.71
N LYS A 185 -10.73 18.54 -7.26
CA LYS A 185 -10.44 19.61 -8.22
C LYS A 185 -10.11 19.05 -9.62
N LYS A 186 -9.48 17.88 -9.69
CA LYS A 186 -8.95 17.32 -10.94
C LYS A 186 -9.28 15.82 -11.08
N VAL A 187 -9.74 15.40 -12.25
CA VAL A 187 -9.86 14.01 -12.67
C VAL A 187 -9.19 13.85 -14.03
N GLY A 188 -8.19 12.99 -14.09
CA GLY A 188 -7.37 12.80 -15.30
C GLY A 188 -8.13 12.16 -16.46
N LYS A 189 -7.60 12.35 -17.68
CA LYS A 189 -8.15 11.75 -18.91
C LYS A 189 -8.19 10.22 -18.77
N GLY A 190 -9.31 9.60 -19.16
CA GLY A 190 -9.49 8.16 -19.13
C GLY A 190 -9.50 7.51 -17.73
N ALA A 191 -9.62 8.31 -16.66
CA ALA A 191 -9.60 7.80 -15.28
C ALA A 191 -10.65 6.70 -15.03
N LEU A 192 -11.75 6.74 -15.75
CA LEU A 192 -12.90 5.83 -15.65
C LEU A 192 -13.11 5.00 -16.94
N ARG A 193 -12.10 4.92 -17.81
CA ARG A 193 -12.23 4.20 -19.08
C ARG A 193 -12.42 2.70 -18.83
N ASN A 194 -13.39 2.11 -19.52
CA ASN A 194 -13.68 0.68 -19.46
C ASN A 194 -13.96 0.14 -18.03
N ILE A 195 -14.57 0.94 -17.17
CA ILE A 195 -15.21 0.45 -15.95
C ILE A 195 -16.55 -0.23 -16.30
N HIS A 196 -17.18 -0.89 -15.32
CA HIS A 196 -18.46 -1.56 -15.56
C HIS A 196 -19.54 -0.57 -16.07
N PRO A 197 -20.30 -0.88 -17.14
CA PRO A 197 -21.26 0.04 -17.74
C PRO A 197 -22.40 0.45 -16.79
N SER A 198 -22.78 -0.41 -15.85
CA SER A 198 -23.79 -0.10 -14.81
C SER A 198 -23.17 0.49 -13.53
N CYS A 199 -21.96 1.07 -13.61
CA CYS A 199 -21.32 1.64 -12.43
C CYS A 199 -22.12 2.83 -11.89
N LYS A 200 -22.31 2.85 -10.56
CA LYS A 200 -22.86 4.01 -9.84
C LYS A 200 -21.74 4.74 -9.10
N ILE A 201 -21.56 6.02 -9.39
CA ILE A 201 -20.58 6.89 -8.74
C ILE A 201 -21.33 7.77 -7.76
N LYS A 202 -21.26 7.41 -6.45
CA LYS A 202 -21.85 8.20 -5.37
C LYS A 202 -20.90 9.33 -4.99
N VAL A 203 -21.42 10.56 -4.92
CA VAL A 203 -20.66 11.75 -4.56
C VAL A 203 -21.33 12.50 -3.41
N VAL A 204 -20.59 13.39 -2.75
CA VAL A 204 -21.14 14.24 -1.68
C VAL A 204 -22.24 15.15 -2.22
N LYS A 205 -23.43 15.15 -1.59
CA LYS A 205 -24.62 15.87 -2.03
C LYS A 205 -24.35 17.35 -2.35
N LYS A 206 -23.63 18.07 -1.46
CA LYS A 206 -23.26 19.48 -1.66
C LYS A 206 -22.38 19.73 -2.90
N GLN A 207 -21.62 18.74 -3.38
CA GLN A 207 -20.71 18.85 -4.51
C GLN A 207 -21.25 18.22 -5.80
N TRP A 208 -22.48 17.69 -5.80
CA TRP A 208 -22.99 16.87 -6.90
C TRP A 208 -22.97 17.59 -8.26
N LYS A 209 -23.44 18.84 -8.34
CA LYS A 209 -23.42 19.62 -9.62
C LYS A 209 -21.99 19.80 -10.15
N LYS A 210 -21.03 20.13 -9.28
CA LYS A 210 -19.61 20.28 -9.61
C LYS A 210 -18.99 18.96 -10.08
N TYR A 211 -19.19 17.87 -9.32
CA TYR A 211 -18.55 16.59 -9.63
C TYR A 211 -19.16 15.90 -10.84
N ARG A 212 -20.45 16.09 -11.10
CA ARG A 212 -21.08 15.66 -12.35
C ARG A 212 -20.35 16.23 -13.57
N ARG A 213 -20.02 17.52 -13.55
CA ARG A 213 -19.24 18.19 -14.62
C ARG A 213 -17.80 17.67 -14.67
N LEU A 214 -17.14 17.55 -13.52
CA LEU A 214 -15.75 17.13 -13.42
C LEU A 214 -15.53 15.68 -13.89
N LEU A 215 -16.49 14.81 -13.64
CA LEU A 215 -16.44 13.39 -14.01
C LEU A 215 -16.94 13.12 -15.44
N LYS A 216 -17.61 14.08 -16.08
CA LYS A 216 -18.07 13.94 -17.47
C LYS A 216 -16.86 13.76 -18.41
N GLY A 217 -16.96 12.82 -19.36
CA GLY A 217 -15.92 12.61 -20.37
C GLY A 217 -14.60 12.02 -19.85
N LYS A 218 -14.63 11.32 -18.71
CA LYS A 218 -13.43 10.65 -18.17
C LYS A 218 -13.26 9.20 -18.63
N GLY A 219 -13.90 8.85 -19.75
CA GLY A 219 -13.77 7.58 -20.46
C GLY A 219 -14.78 6.50 -20.06
N GLN A 220 -15.72 6.81 -19.18
CA GLN A 220 -16.83 5.93 -18.84
C GLN A 220 -17.92 5.93 -19.93
N LYS A 221 -18.68 4.83 -20.02
CA LYS A 221 -19.87 4.75 -20.88
C LYS A 221 -20.98 5.71 -20.41
N PRO A 222 -21.88 6.17 -21.30
CA PRO A 222 -23.00 7.05 -20.91
C PRO A 222 -23.95 6.44 -19.87
N THR A 223 -24.00 5.11 -19.80
CA THR A 223 -24.82 4.35 -18.83
C THR A 223 -24.34 4.45 -17.38
N VAL A 224 -23.10 4.91 -17.14
CA VAL A 224 -22.55 5.13 -15.80
C VAL A 224 -23.28 6.31 -15.13
N LYS A 225 -23.92 6.05 -13.99
CA LYS A 225 -24.72 7.03 -13.26
C LYS A 225 -23.91 7.72 -12.16
N ILE A 226 -23.96 9.06 -12.10
CA ILE A 226 -23.40 9.86 -10.99
C ILE A 226 -24.58 10.25 -10.09
N VAL A 227 -24.55 9.78 -8.84
CA VAL A 227 -25.66 9.93 -7.88
C VAL A 227 -25.20 10.67 -6.62
N LYS A 228 -26.20 11.19 -5.87
CA LYS A 228 -25.98 11.89 -4.57
C LYS A 228 -25.74 10.92 -3.44
#